data_742fe640b57a351aa495161ade566909
#
_entry.id   742fe640b57a351aa495161ade566909
#
_cell.length_a   1.000
_cell.length_b   1.000
_cell.length_c   1.000
_cell.angle_alpha   90.00
_cell.angle_beta   90.00
_cell.angle_gamma   90.00
#
_symmetry.space_group_name_H-M   'P 1'
#
loop_
_entity.id
_entity.type
_entity.pdbx_description
1 polymer ?
#
loop_
_entity_poly.entity_id
_entity_poly.type
_entity_poly.pdbx_seq_one_letter_code
_entity_poly.pdbx_strand_id
1 'polypeptide(L)'
;MKKIFLILTLISLTLLSCGSDEDSLQKIDQLFNLYIKDSSGNDLLKPTEIGSYTGVSFTDQLAEKDNVNVSYNRKMLADSTYYLEYLAGATRQFVEETSDGGKIYKSEIRVSLTKKISDTQNAPVVQDKLEIFYRSSPNVFEVSRVLYNNQLVFTKVPDQPNVATIIK
;
A
#
# COMPACT_ATOMS: atom_id res chain seq x y z
N MET A 1 -44.78 -38.26 30.63
CA MET A 1 -43.79 -38.72 29.62
C MET A 1 -43.89 -37.98 28.29
N LYS A 2 -45.06 -37.84 27.66
CA LYS A 2 -45.22 -37.14 26.36
C LYS A 2 -44.77 -35.67 26.39
N LYS A 3 -44.99 -34.91 27.48
CA LYS A 3 -44.61 -33.48 27.58
C LYS A 3 -43.08 -33.29 27.75
N ILE A 4 -42.38 -34.23 28.39
CA ILE A 4 -40.94 -34.20 28.56
C ILE A 4 -40.22 -34.49 27.23
N PHE A 5 -40.78 -35.40 26.45
CA PHE A 5 -40.26 -35.73 25.12
C PHE A 5 -40.35 -34.55 24.13
N LEU A 6 -41.45 -33.76 24.23
CA LEU A 6 -41.68 -32.60 23.38
C LEU A 6 -40.75 -31.43 23.71
N ILE A 7 -40.41 -31.27 25.01
CA ILE A 7 -39.44 -30.26 25.47
C ILE A 7 -38.01 -30.65 25.04
N LEU A 8 -37.66 -31.93 25.11
CA LEU A 8 -36.34 -32.41 24.69
C LEU A 8 -36.10 -32.29 23.19
N THR A 9 -37.14 -32.50 22.34
CA THR A 9 -37.07 -32.28 20.90
C THR A 9 -36.97 -30.81 20.54
N LEU A 10 -37.62 -29.92 21.29
CA LEU A 10 -37.55 -28.48 21.05
C LEU A 10 -36.15 -27.91 21.37
N ILE A 11 -35.49 -28.41 22.42
CA ILE A 11 -34.12 -28.03 22.80
C ILE A 11 -33.09 -28.55 21.78
N SER A 12 -33.33 -29.75 21.22
CA SER A 12 -32.42 -30.32 20.18
C SER A 12 -32.44 -29.57 18.85
N LEU A 13 -33.56 -28.88 18.51
CA LEU A 13 -33.66 -28.07 17.28
C LEU A 13 -32.96 -26.71 17.38
N THR A 14 -32.75 -26.20 18.61
CA THR A 14 -32.03 -24.91 18.78
C THR A 14 -30.52 -25.02 18.72
N LEU A 15 -29.95 -26.23 18.80
CA LEU A 15 -28.50 -26.47 18.75
C LEU A 15 -27.97 -26.64 17.32
N LEU A 16 -28.82 -26.67 16.30
CA LEU A 16 -28.43 -26.80 14.91
C LEU A 16 -28.34 -25.44 14.16
N SER A 17 -28.56 -24.33 14.87
CA SER A 17 -28.44 -22.96 14.27
C SER A 17 -27.08 -22.31 14.55
N CYS A 18 -26.01 -23.10 14.60
CA CYS A 18 -24.67 -22.56 14.42
C CYS A 18 -24.30 -22.79 12.95
N GLY A 19 -24.93 -22.04 12.07
CA GLY A 19 -24.36 -21.78 10.77
C GLY A 19 -23.06 -21.04 11.01
N SER A 20 -21.93 -21.66 10.76
CA SER A 20 -20.68 -20.97 10.55
C SER A 20 -20.86 -20.13 9.29
N ASP A 21 -21.36 -18.90 9.43
CA ASP A 21 -21.00 -17.85 8.50
C ASP A 21 -19.48 -17.68 8.69
N GLU A 22 -18.71 -18.50 8.00
CA GLU A 22 -17.37 -18.11 7.63
C GLU A 22 -17.55 -16.90 6.69
N ASP A 23 -17.83 -15.73 7.29
CA ASP A 23 -17.57 -14.47 6.65
C ASP A 23 -16.09 -14.52 6.29
N SER A 24 -15.80 -14.84 5.03
CA SER A 24 -14.44 -14.90 4.53
C SER A 24 -13.86 -13.50 4.70
N LEU A 25 -13.04 -13.33 5.75
CA LEU A 25 -12.41 -12.04 6.04
C LEU A 25 -11.68 -11.57 4.79
N GLN A 26 -11.99 -10.38 4.34
CA GLN A 26 -11.31 -9.79 3.18
C GLN A 26 -9.80 -9.72 3.47
N LYS A 27 -8.99 -10.38 2.65
CA LYS A 27 -7.52 -10.28 2.71
C LYS A 27 -7.10 -8.87 2.32
N ILE A 28 -6.37 -8.19 3.19
CA ILE A 28 -5.84 -6.85 2.94
C ILE A 28 -4.35 -6.95 2.59
N ASP A 29 -3.98 -6.57 1.36
CA ASP A 29 -2.60 -6.55 0.85
C ASP A 29 -2.30 -5.20 0.20
N GLN A 30 -2.11 -4.17 1.03
CA GLN A 30 -1.93 -2.78 0.60
C GLN A 30 -0.54 -2.21 0.93
N LEU A 31 0.30 -2.96 1.65
CA LEU A 31 1.66 -2.52 1.96
C LEU A 31 2.48 -2.48 0.67
N PHE A 32 3.17 -1.36 0.42
CA PHE A 32 3.99 -1.16 -0.77
C PHE A 32 5.37 -0.64 -0.38
N ASN A 33 6.42 -1.27 -0.91
CA ASN A 33 7.82 -0.93 -0.64
C ASN A 33 8.46 -0.29 -1.87
N LEU A 34 8.98 0.92 -1.71
CA LEU A 34 9.62 1.69 -2.76
C LEU A 34 11.13 1.80 -2.50
N TYR A 35 11.94 1.29 -3.42
CA TYR A 35 13.38 1.47 -3.46
C TYR A 35 13.75 2.56 -4.45
N ILE A 36 14.75 3.38 -4.14
CA ILE A 36 15.30 4.37 -5.06
C ILE A 36 16.80 4.13 -5.17
N LYS A 37 17.27 3.81 -6.36
CA LYS A 37 18.68 3.47 -6.65
C LYS A 37 19.22 4.33 -7.78
N ASP A 38 20.53 4.44 -7.86
CA ASP A 38 21.19 5.00 -9.05
C ASP A 38 21.32 3.94 -10.18
N SER A 39 21.81 4.36 -11.33
CA SER A 39 22.04 3.47 -12.48
C SER A 39 23.06 2.35 -12.23
N SER A 40 23.90 2.48 -11.20
CA SER A 40 24.85 1.47 -10.77
C SER A 40 24.27 0.54 -9.70
N GLY A 41 23.01 0.76 -9.28
CA GLY A 41 22.32 -0.05 -8.27
C GLY A 41 22.59 0.38 -6.83
N ASN A 42 23.31 1.49 -6.60
CA ASN A 42 23.54 1.99 -5.25
C ASN A 42 22.25 2.58 -4.65
N ASP A 43 22.06 2.36 -3.37
CA ASP A 43 20.93 2.87 -2.60
C ASP A 43 21.02 4.40 -2.44
N LEU A 44 19.97 5.11 -2.86
CA LEU A 44 19.85 6.56 -2.73
C LEU A 44 18.96 7.00 -1.56
N LEU A 45 18.54 6.08 -0.67
CA LEU A 45 17.66 6.38 0.46
C LEU A 45 18.37 6.43 1.81
N LYS A 46 19.69 6.37 1.84
CA LYS A 46 20.48 6.46 3.08
C LYS A 46 20.27 7.82 3.78
N PRO A 47 19.90 7.86 5.05
CA PRO A 47 19.39 9.07 5.71
C PRO A 47 20.45 10.16 5.94
N THR A 48 21.74 9.84 5.91
CA THR A 48 22.83 10.77 6.23
C THR A 48 23.91 10.89 5.16
N GLU A 49 23.88 10.00 4.15
CA GLU A 49 24.93 9.90 3.15
C GLU A 49 24.84 11.02 2.09
N ILE A 50 25.99 11.64 1.76
CA ILE A 50 26.10 12.58 0.64
C ILE A 50 25.79 11.84 -0.67
N GLY A 51 25.01 12.48 -1.54
CA GLY A 51 24.51 11.86 -2.78
C GLY A 51 23.16 11.13 -2.62
N SER A 52 22.70 10.89 -1.39
CA SER A 52 21.41 10.26 -1.11
C SER A 52 20.27 11.27 -0.91
N TYR A 53 19.03 10.83 -1.09
CA TYR A 53 17.81 11.59 -0.75
C TYR A 53 17.55 11.51 0.75
N THR A 54 18.18 12.40 1.50
CA THR A 54 18.04 12.47 2.96
C THR A 54 16.67 13.02 3.36
N GLY A 55 16.15 13.98 2.58
CA GLY A 55 14.79 14.53 2.74
C GLY A 55 13.82 13.82 1.78
N VAL A 56 12.75 13.25 2.35
CA VAL A 56 11.64 12.65 1.60
C VAL A 56 10.34 13.10 2.24
N SER A 57 9.33 13.42 1.44
CA SER A 57 7.95 13.61 1.93
C SER A 57 6.94 13.11 0.90
N PHE A 58 5.84 12.58 1.41
CA PHE A 58 4.69 12.15 0.63
C PHE A 58 3.53 13.11 0.90
N THR A 59 2.88 13.59 -0.17
CA THR A 59 1.73 14.51 -0.08
C THR A 59 0.60 13.97 -0.95
N ASP A 60 -0.59 13.81 -0.33
CA ASP A 60 -1.80 13.37 -1.03
C ASP A 60 -2.24 14.42 -2.03
N GLN A 61 -2.45 14.01 -3.29
CA GLN A 61 -2.89 14.89 -4.37
C GLN A 61 -4.41 14.80 -4.62
N LEU A 62 -5.10 13.86 -3.97
CA LEU A 62 -6.55 13.66 -4.09
C LEU A 62 -7.30 14.09 -2.83
N ALA A 63 -6.60 14.59 -1.80
CA ALA A 63 -7.22 15.10 -0.59
C ALA A 63 -8.03 16.37 -0.86
N GLU A 64 -9.10 16.58 -0.10
CA GLU A 64 -9.92 17.79 -0.18
C GLU A 64 -9.16 19.06 0.22
N LYS A 65 -8.14 18.91 1.06
CA LYS A 65 -7.26 19.99 1.51
C LYS A 65 -5.91 19.89 0.84
N ASP A 66 -5.33 21.05 0.54
CA ASP A 66 -3.97 21.12 0.00
C ASP A 66 -2.92 20.64 1.00
N ASN A 67 -1.85 20.04 0.47
CA ASN A 67 -0.65 19.66 1.23
C ASN A 67 -0.89 18.70 2.41
N VAL A 68 -1.84 17.78 2.28
CA VAL A 68 -2.04 16.71 3.26
C VAL A 68 -0.87 15.72 3.19
N ASN A 69 -0.10 15.66 4.28
CA ASN A 69 1.02 14.72 4.38
C ASN A 69 0.51 13.28 4.54
N VAL A 70 1.17 12.36 3.86
CA VAL A 70 0.94 10.92 3.95
C VAL A 70 2.11 10.26 4.63
N SER A 71 1.81 9.41 5.61
CA SER A 71 2.84 8.71 6.38
C SER A 71 3.49 7.58 5.59
N TYR A 72 4.79 7.45 5.74
CA TYR A 72 5.60 6.31 5.30
C TYR A 72 6.66 6.00 6.36
N ASN A 73 7.22 4.81 6.33
CA ASN A 73 8.36 4.44 7.17
C ASN A 73 9.60 4.27 6.29
N ARG A 74 10.71 4.92 6.64
CA ARG A 74 12.01 4.57 6.07
C ARG A 74 12.57 3.40 6.85
N LYS A 75 12.73 2.25 6.22
CA LYS A 75 13.22 1.01 6.81
C LYS A 75 14.53 0.58 6.17
N MET A 76 15.25 -0.28 6.84
CA MET A 76 16.53 -0.82 6.40
C MET A 76 16.50 -2.34 6.45
N LEU A 77 16.98 -2.98 5.40
CA LEU A 77 17.22 -4.42 5.35
C LEU A 77 18.52 -4.81 6.09
N ALA A 78 18.74 -6.11 6.29
CA ALA A 78 19.95 -6.62 6.92
C ALA A 78 21.25 -6.32 6.16
N ASP A 79 21.17 -6.11 4.84
CA ASP A 79 22.28 -5.72 3.97
C ASP A 79 22.51 -4.20 3.92
N SER A 80 21.86 -3.44 4.82
CA SER A 80 21.90 -1.98 4.90
C SER A 80 21.28 -1.24 3.72
N THR A 81 20.45 -1.89 2.89
CA THR A 81 19.64 -1.25 1.85
C THR A 81 18.40 -0.60 2.46
N TYR A 82 18.16 0.66 2.18
CA TYR A 82 16.98 1.39 2.65
C TYR A 82 15.83 1.34 1.64
N TYR A 83 14.61 1.41 2.16
CA TYR A 83 13.38 1.53 1.39
C TYR A 83 12.34 2.35 2.12
N LEU A 84 11.34 2.83 1.37
CA LEU A 84 10.18 3.54 1.89
C LEU A 84 9.01 2.57 1.92
N GLU A 85 8.54 2.26 3.13
CA GLU A 85 7.34 1.43 3.32
C GLU A 85 6.12 2.35 3.41
N TYR A 86 5.24 2.23 2.46
CA TYR A 86 3.94 2.88 2.46
C TYR A 86 2.86 1.85 2.78
N LEU A 87 2.10 2.09 3.83
CA LEU A 87 1.02 1.19 4.24
C LEU A 87 -0.33 1.64 3.68
N ALA A 88 -0.69 2.89 3.95
CA ALA A 88 -1.96 3.51 3.56
C ALA A 88 -1.97 4.98 3.97
N GLY A 89 -3.08 5.69 3.72
CA GLY A 89 -3.34 7.03 4.25
C GLY A 89 -3.63 8.08 3.19
N ALA A 90 -3.24 7.85 1.92
CA ALA A 90 -3.67 8.72 0.84
C ALA A 90 -5.14 8.45 0.46
N THR A 91 -5.84 9.50 0.06
CA THR A 91 -7.21 9.44 -0.46
C THR A 91 -7.29 8.47 -1.64
N ARG A 92 -8.36 7.70 -1.70
CA ARG A 92 -8.65 6.74 -2.77
C ARG A 92 -9.84 7.21 -3.58
N GLN A 93 -9.64 7.42 -4.85
CA GLN A 93 -10.69 7.75 -5.80
C GLN A 93 -11.10 6.50 -6.57
N PHE A 94 -12.40 6.28 -6.71
CA PHE A 94 -12.93 5.23 -7.58
C PHE A 94 -12.56 5.52 -9.04
N VAL A 95 -12.15 4.48 -9.76
CA VAL A 95 -11.75 4.58 -11.18
C VAL A 95 -12.77 3.86 -12.06
N GLU A 96 -12.98 2.56 -11.80
CA GLU A 96 -13.83 1.72 -12.63
C GLU A 96 -14.26 0.44 -11.90
N GLU A 97 -15.28 -0.24 -12.45
CA GLU A 97 -15.62 -1.62 -12.09
C GLU A 97 -14.95 -2.59 -13.06
N THR A 98 -14.49 -3.70 -12.52
CA THR A 98 -13.90 -4.79 -13.32
C THR A 98 -14.99 -5.75 -13.81
N SER A 99 -14.74 -6.48 -14.90
CA SER A 99 -15.70 -7.42 -15.50
C SER A 99 -16.14 -8.56 -14.56
N ASP A 100 -15.39 -8.83 -13.51
CA ASP A 100 -15.67 -9.81 -12.46
C ASP A 100 -16.37 -9.21 -11.23
N GLY A 101 -16.87 -7.96 -11.34
CA GLY A 101 -17.60 -7.27 -10.28
C GLY A 101 -16.71 -6.66 -9.19
N GLY A 102 -15.40 -6.66 -9.35
CA GLY A 102 -14.48 -5.93 -8.49
C GLY A 102 -14.46 -4.43 -8.81
N LYS A 103 -13.78 -3.66 -7.99
CA LYS A 103 -13.61 -2.20 -8.15
C LYS A 103 -12.15 -1.83 -8.15
N ILE A 104 -11.80 -0.87 -8.99
CA ILE A 104 -10.46 -0.27 -9.00
C ILE A 104 -10.53 1.11 -8.36
N TYR A 105 -9.62 1.35 -7.44
CA TYR A 105 -9.38 2.65 -6.81
C TYR A 105 -7.97 3.13 -7.13
N LYS A 106 -7.76 4.45 -7.08
CA LYS A 106 -6.44 5.08 -7.26
C LYS A 106 -6.15 6.04 -6.13
N SER A 107 -4.93 6.02 -5.61
CA SER A 107 -4.33 7.12 -4.85
C SER A 107 -3.26 7.80 -5.70
N GLU A 108 -3.12 9.11 -5.54
CA GLU A 108 -2.10 9.91 -6.20
C GLU A 108 -1.28 10.67 -5.16
N ILE A 109 0.03 10.45 -5.14
CA ILE A 109 0.94 10.95 -4.13
C ILE A 109 2.07 11.72 -4.82
N ARG A 110 2.31 12.96 -4.39
CA ARG A 110 3.52 13.69 -4.74
C ARG A 110 4.64 13.24 -3.81
N VAL A 111 5.72 12.71 -4.39
CA VAL A 111 6.95 12.33 -3.70
C VAL A 111 7.95 13.45 -3.86
N SER A 112 8.24 14.18 -2.78
CA SER A 112 9.26 15.22 -2.78
C SER A 112 10.57 14.66 -2.26
N LEU A 113 11.64 14.81 -3.03
CA LEU A 113 12.96 14.24 -2.76
C LEU A 113 13.99 15.36 -2.68
N THR A 114 14.76 15.41 -1.59
CA THR A 114 15.84 16.36 -1.37
C THR A 114 17.16 15.62 -1.22
N LYS A 115 18.06 15.79 -2.20
CA LYS A 115 19.38 15.14 -2.19
C LYS A 115 20.37 15.94 -1.38
N LYS A 116 21.13 15.28 -0.50
CA LYS A 116 22.24 15.89 0.24
C LYS A 116 23.46 16.02 -0.68
N ILE A 117 23.98 17.25 -0.87
CA ILE A 117 25.17 17.52 -1.68
C ILE A 117 26.43 17.57 -0.81
N SER A 118 26.31 18.15 0.37
CA SER A 118 27.38 18.24 1.39
C SER A 118 26.76 18.25 2.79
N ASP A 119 27.58 18.34 3.84
CA ASP A 119 27.05 18.42 5.20
C ASP A 119 26.23 19.70 5.48
N THR A 120 26.42 20.73 4.67
CA THR A 120 25.75 22.04 4.83
C THR A 120 24.84 22.41 3.65
N GLN A 121 24.77 21.59 2.59
CA GLN A 121 24.05 21.93 1.38
C GLN A 121 23.20 20.77 0.84
N ASN A 122 21.98 21.09 0.44
CA ASN A 122 21.07 20.21 -0.25
C ASN A 122 20.81 20.70 -1.68
N ALA A 123 20.50 19.77 -2.60
CA ALA A 123 19.99 20.07 -3.91
C ALA A 123 18.56 20.66 -3.84
N PRO A 124 18.10 21.36 -4.88
CA PRO A 124 16.69 21.69 -5.04
C PRO A 124 15.80 20.45 -4.91
N VAL A 125 14.60 20.65 -4.37
CA VAL A 125 13.61 19.57 -4.23
C VAL A 125 13.16 19.09 -5.62
N VAL A 126 13.26 17.79 -5.83
CA VAL A 126 12.65 17.11 -6.98
C VAL A 126 11.27 16.61 -6.58
N GLN A 127 10.27 16.83 -7.42
CA GLN A 127 8.91 16.36 -7.20
C GLN A 127 8.57 15.30 -8.25
N ASP A 128 8.21 14.13 -7.78
CA ASP A 128 7.77 13.00 -8.58
C ASP A 128 6.32 12.65 -8.26
N LYS A 129 5.65 11.95 -9.18
CA LYS A 129 4.29 11.46 -9.02
C LYS A 129 4.29 9.94 -8.79
N LEU A 130 3.63 9.48 -7.74
CA LEU A 130 3.38 8.07 -7.45
C LEU A 130 1.86 7.83 -7.51
N GLU A 131 1.43 6.96 -8.40
CA GLU A 131 0.03 6.53 -8.52
C GLU A 131 -0.07 5.06 -8.12
N ILE A 132 -0.89 4.77 -7.11
CA ILE A 132 -1.10 3.41 -6.62
C ILE A 132 -2.54 3.02 -6.93
N PHE A 133 -2.71 1.96 -7.70
CA PHE A 133 -4.01 1.38 -8.02
C PHE A 133 -4.28 0.18 -7.13
N TYR A 134 -5.50 0.12 -6.63
CA TYR A 134 -5.99 -0.95 -5.76
C TYR A 134 -7.13 -1.68 -6.43
N ARG A 135 -7.13 -3.00 -6.31
CA ARG A 135 -8.29 -3.84 -6.65
C ARG A 135 -9.02 -4.21 -5.37
N SER A 136 -10.32 -4.03 -5.38
CA SER A 136 -11.22 -4.40 -4.29
C SER A 136 -12.23 -5.42 -4.81
N SER A 137 -12.35 -6.54 -4.14
CA SER A 137 -13.37 -7.57 -4.33
C SER A 137 -13.90 -8.02 -2.97
N PRO A 138 -14.96 -8.83 -2.87
CA PRO A 138 -15.43 -9.33 -1.58
C PRO A 138 -14.35 -10.01 -0.74
N ASN A 139 -13.38 -10.69 -1.39
CA ASN A 139 -12.39 -11.54 -0.72
C ASN A 139 -11.02 -10.89 -0.59
N VAL A 140 -10.71 -9.83 -1.36
CA VAL A 140 -9.38 -9.21 -1.36
C VAL A 140 -9.45 -7.71 -1.62
N PHE A 141 -8.61 -6.97 -0.88
CA PHE A 141 -8.26 -5.59 -1.17
C PHE A 141 -6.73 -5.53 -1.29
N GLU A 142 -6.21 -5.23 -2.49
CA GLU A 142 -4.77 -5.31 -2.76
C GLU A 142 -4.27 -4.19 -3.68
N VAL A 143 -2.98 -3.88 -3.58
CA VAL A 143 -2.29 -3.10 -4.61
C VAL A 143 -2.27 -3.92 -5.90
N SER A 144 -2.79 -3.39 -7.00
CA SER A 144 -2.86 -4.08 -8.29
C SER A 144 -1.75 -3.65 -9.24
N ARG A 145 -1.46 -2.35 -9.30
CA ARG A 145 -0.37 -1.78 -10.12
C ARG A 145 0.08 -0.45 -9.54
N VAL A 146 1.30 -0.06 -9.86
CA VAL A 146 1.87 1.24 -9.46
C VAL A 146 2.55 1.91 -10.66
N LEU A 147 2.29 3.21 -10.84
CA LEU A 147 2.99 4.06 -11.77
C LEU A 147 3.85 5.07 -11.02
N TYR A 148 5.05 5.32 -11.55
CA TYR A 148 5.93 6.39 -11.07
C TYR A 148 6.27 7.31 -12.25
N ASN A 149 5.91 8.59 -12.15
CA ASN A 149 6.00 9.57 -13.25
C ASN A 149 5.34 9.05 -14.55
N ASN A 150 4.14 8.47 -14.43
CA ASN A 150 3.34 7.84 -15.50
C ASN A 150 3.97 6.56 -16.12
N GLN A 151 5.08 6.04 -15.59
CA GLN A 151 5.66 4.78 -16.03
C GLN A 151 5.23 3.65 -15.11
N LEU A 152 4.80 2.51 -15.67
CA LEU A 152 4.44 1.33 -14.92
C LEU A 152 5.69 0.73 -14.28
N VAL A 153 5.73 0.69 -12.93
CA VAL A 153 6.88 0.21 -12.16
C VAL A 153 6.57 -1.04 -11.34
N PHE A 154 5.28 -1.37 -11.20
CA PHE A 154 4.83 -2.56 -10.49
C PHE A 154 3.49 -3.04 -11.04
N THR A 155 3.34 -4.36 -11.17
CA THR A 155 2.07 -5.07 -11.37
C THR A 155 2.02 -6.22 -10.38
N LYS A 156 0.86 -6.41 -9.74
CA LYS A 156 0.66 -7.46 -8.74
C LYS A 156 0.94 -8.85 -9.30
N VAL A 157 1.81 -9.55 -8.60
CA VAL A 157 2.02 -10.99 -8.77
C VAL A 157 1.46 -11.68 -7.51
N PRO A 158 0.57 -12.69 -7.66
CA PRO A 158 0.01 -13.38 -6.51
C PRO A 158 1.09 -13.88 -5.55
N ASP A 159 0.83 -13.74 -4.25
CA ASP A 159 1.69 -14.20 -3.15
C ASP A 159 3.11 -13.59 -3.11
N GLN A 160 3.36 -12.55 -3.91
CA GLN A 160 4.60 -11.78 -3.86
C GLN A 160 4.40 -10.43 -3.16
N PRO A 161 5.42 -9.91 -2.45
CA PRO A 161 5.39 -8.57 -1.86
C PRO A 161 5.20 -7.49 -2.95
N ASN A 162 4.54 -6.41 -2.59
CA ASN A 162 4.38 -5.26 -3.48
C ASN A 162 5.63 -4.38 -3.40
N VAL A 163 6.52 -4.50 -4.37
CA VAL A 163 7.83 -3.85 -4.37
C VAL A 163 8.11 -3.22 -5.72
N ALA A 164 8.56 -1.97 -5.73
CA ALA A 164 9.12 -1.33 -6.92
C ALA A 164 10.50 -0.72 -6.63
N THR A 165 11.33 -0.69 -7.66
CA THR A 165 12.63 0.01 -7.64
C THR A 165 12.63 1.09 -8.70
N ILE A 166 12.91 2.32 -8.29
CA ILE A 166 13.06 3.49 -9.16
C ILE A 166 14.56 3.75 -9.37
N ILE A 167 14.95 3.96 -10.61
CA ILE A 167 16.32 4.35 -10.96
C ILE A 167 16.35 5.86 -11.22
N LYS A 168 17.30 6.57 -10.60
CA LYS A 168 17.48 8.03 -10.63
C LYS A 168 18.89 8.42 -11.07
#